data_c40da1ed98f33b3c0561acd89b4f660e
#
_entry.id   c40da1ed98f33b3c0561acd89b4f660e
#
_cell.length_a   1.000
_cell.length_b   1.000
_cell.length_c   1.000
_cell.angle_alpha   90.00
_cell.angle_beta   90.00
_cell.angle_gamma   90.00
#
_symmetry.space_group_name_H-M   'P 1'
#
loop_
_entity.id
_entity.type
_entity.pdbx_description
1 polymer ?
#
loop_
_entity_poly.entity_id
_entity_poly.type
_entity_poly.pdbx_seq_one_letter_code
_entity_poly.pdbx_strand_id
1 'polypeptide(L)'
;MADEISIIQALILGAVQGVAEWLPISSEGITMFLMINAFGRNPSDAISHAIFLHFGTMLAAILKFKGDFSHILASFARKKGENSLLSIILIATLFTGLTAVPLYIAIKYGSVAVSLSLIHI
;
A
#
# COMPACT_ATOMS: atom_id res chain seq x y z
N MET A 1 18.01 -4.59 20.98
CA MET A 1 17.01 -3.49 21.03
C MET A 1 16.74 -3.13 19.60
N ALA A 2 15.50 -3.18 19.13
CA ALA A 2 15.18 -2.60 17.83
C ALA A 2 15.40 -1.10 17.97
N ASP A 3 16.38 -0.55 17.26
CA ASP A 3 16.62 0.89 17.28
C ASP A 3 15.37 1.59 16.79
N GLU A 4 14.76 2.42 17.60
CA GLU A 4 13.59 3.19 17.22
C GLU A 4 13.93 4.11 16.05
N ILE A 5 12.95 4.32 15.14
CA ILE A 5 13.13 5.27 14.05
C ILE A 5 13.19 6.67 14.66
N SER A 6 14.27 7.42 14.35
CA SER A 6 14.38 8.81 14.80
C SER A 6 13.31 9.69 14.13
N ILE A 7 12.95 10.79 14.75
CA ILE A 7 11.99 11.75 14.21
C ILE A 7 12.43 12.25 12.82
N ILE A 8 13.72 12.46 12.63
CA ILE A 8 14.28 12.91 11.33
C ILE A 8 14.07 11.83 10.26
N GLN A 9 14.36 10.56 10.58
CA GLN A 9 14.12 9.44 9.67
C GLN A 9 12.63 9.30 9.33
N ALA A 10 11.75 9.44 10.32
CA ALA A 10 10.30 9.40 10.11
C ALA A 10 9.81 10.53 9.19
N LEU A 11 10.33 11.75 9.36
CA LEU A 11 10.00 12.90 8.50
C LEU A 11 10.49 12.68 7.06
N ILE A 12 11.72 12.16 6.88
CA ILE A 12 12.25 11.84 5.55
C ILE A 12 11.38 10.78 4.87
N LEU A 13 11.06 9.68 5.57
CA LEU A 13 10.22 8.62 5.02
C LEU A 13 8.82 9.12 4.68
N GLY A 14 8.21 9.92 5.53
CA GLY A 14 6.90 10.52 5.27
C GLY A 14 6.90 11.44 4.05
N ALA A 15 7.93 12.26 3.87
CA ALA A 15 8.09 13.13 2.71
C ALA A 15 8.30 12.31 1.42
N VAL A 16 9.16 11.30 1.47
CA VAL A 16 9.40 10.40 0.32
C VAL A 16 8.13 9.64 -0.05
N GLN A 17 7.44 9.06 0.93
CA GLN A 17 6.16 8.38 0.72
C GLN A 17 5.13 9.32 0.11
N GLY A 18 4.97 10.52 0.67
CA GLY A 18 4.01 11.51 0.21
C GLY A 18 4.23 11.95 -1.25
N VAL A 19 5.48 12.04 -1.71
CA VAL A 19 5.81 12.34 -3.10
C VAL A 19 5.67 11.10 -3.99
N ALA A 20 6.22 9.97 -3.56
CA ALA A 20 6.26 8.73 -4.35
C ALA A 20 4.86 8.17 -4.64
N GLU A 21 3.90 8.37 -3.72
CA GLU A 21 2.52 7.90 -3.86
C GLU A 21 1.78 8.50 -5.07
N TRP A 22 2.18 9.69 -5.51
CA TRP A 22 1.58 10.38 -6.66
C TRP A 22 2.31 10.11 -7.98
N LEU A 23 3.41 9.37 -7.93
CA LEU A 23 4.20 9.00 -9.10
C LEU A 23 3.88 7.55 -9.52
N PRO A 24 4.02 7.21 -10.81
CA PRO A 24 3.80 5.84 -11.28
C PRO A 24 5.00 4.92 -10.93
N ILE A 25 5.38 4.90 -9.65
CA ILE A 25 6.47 4.12 -9.07
C ILE A 25 5.99 3.48 -7.78
N SER A 26 6.65 2.41 -7.33
CA SER A 26 6.29 1.76 -6.08
C SER A 26 6.80 2.59 -4.89
N SER A 27 5.92 3.36 -4.26
CA SER A 27 6.22 4.11 -3.03
C SER A 27 6.69 3.19 -1.90
N GLU A 28 6.05 2.02 -1.75
CA GLU A 28 6.45 0.99 -0.80
C GLU A 28 7.87 0.49 -1.07
N GLY A 29 8.20 0.19 -2.33
CA GLY A 29 9.54 -0.24 -2.73
C GLY A 29 10.60 0.80 -2.40
N ILE A 30 10.34 2.08 -2.64
CA ILE A 30 11.29 3.17 -2.35
C ILE A 30 11.46 3.37 -0.85
N THR A 31 10.38 3.39 -0.08
CA THR A 31 10.45 3.55 1.37
C THR A 31 11.15 2.36 2.03
N MET A 32 10.88 1.13 1.61
CA MET A 32 11.59 -0.06 2.07
C MET A 32 13.09 -0.01 1.70
N PHE A 33 13.41 0.38 0.46
CA PHE A 33 14.80 0.52 0.01
C PHE A 33 15.58 1.50 0.89
N LEU A 34 15.00 2.67 1.19
CA LEU A 34 15.61 3.65 2.10
C LEU A 34 15.78 3.10 3.51
N MET A 35 14.78 2.43 4.04
CA MET A 35 14.84 1.86 5.38
C MET A 35 15.94 0.81 5.51
N ILE A 36 16.07 -0.09 4.54
CA ILE A 36 17.05 -1.16 4.57
C ILE A 36 18.46 -0.61 4.31
N ASN A 37 18.64 0.17 3.23
CA ASN A 37 19.97 0.53 2.77
C ASN A 37 20.53 1.81 3.43
N ALA A 38 19.69 2.80 3.74
CA ALA A 38 20.16 4.04 4.35
C ALA A 38 20.04 4.03 5.89
N PHE A 39 19.03 3.34 6.44
CA PHE A 39 18.80 3.33 7.89
C PHE A 39 19.13 2.00 8.55
N GLY A 40 19.63 1.01 7.79
CA GLY A 40 20.08 -0.27 8.31
C GLY A 40 18.98 -1.12 8.95
N ARG A 41 17.72 -0.95 8.52
CA ARG A 41 16.57 -1.68 9.09
C ARG A 41 16.45 -3.07 8.48
N ASN A 42 15.93 -4.00 9.26
CA ASN A 42 15.61 -5.31 8.71
C ASN A 42 14.35 -5.24 7.81
N PRO A 43 14.18 -6.18 6.87
CA PRO A 43 13.06 -6.17 5.93
C PRO A 43 11.68 -6.24 6.60
N SER A 44 11.55 -6.96 7.71
CA SER A 44 10.27 -7.10 8.43
C SER A 44 9.80 -5.76 9.02
N ASP A 45 10.72 -5.01 9.62
CA ASP A 45 10.42 -3.67 10.15
C ASP A 45 10.13 -2.70 9.01
N ALA A 46 10.89 -2.79 7.90
CA ALA A 46 10.70 -1.94 6.74
C ALA A 46 9.29 -2.09 6.15
N ILE A 47 8.79 -3.33 6.00
CA ILE A 47 7.41 -3.58 5.52
C ILE A 47 6.39 -2.97 6.47
N SER A 48 6.53 -3.18 7.77
CA SER A 48 5.57 -2.66 8.77
C SER A 48 5.47 -1.15 8.72
N HIS A 49 6.59 -0.45 8.60
CA HIS A 49 6.62 1.00 8.49
C HIS A 49 6.10 1.51 7.15
N ALA A 50 6.40 0.82 6.03
CA ALA A 50 5.86 1.17 4.72
C ALA A 50 4.33 1.11 4.72
N ILE A 51 3.73 0.06 5.31
CA ILE A 51 2.27 -0.06 5.48
C ILE A 51 1.72 1.10 6.34
N PHE A 52 2.41 1.45 7.42
CA PHE A 52 1.99 2.56 8.28
C PHE A 52 2.03 3.91 7.56
N LEU A 53 3.04 4.15 6.71
CA LEU A 53 3.15 5.35 5.89
C LEU A 53 2.00 5.48 4.88
N HIS A 54 1.52 4.37 4.30
CA HIS A 54 0.33 4.37 3.44
C HIS A 54 -0.93 4.82 4.17
N PHE A 55 -1.06 4.50 5.45
CA PHE A 55 -2.17 5.01 6.27
C PHE A 55 -2.13 6.55 6.35
N GLY A 56 -0.95 7.14 6.49
CA GLY A 56 -0.77 8.59 6.48
C GLY A 56 -1.18 9.23 5.15
N THR A 57 -0.74 8.68 4.02
CA THR A 57 -1.14 9.18 2.68
C THR A 57 -2.62 8.98 2.40
N MET A 58 -3.21 7.88 2.86
CA MET A 58 -4.66 7.66 2.80
C MET A 58 -5.44 8.74 3.55
N LEU A 59 -5.05 9.08 4.78
CA LEU A 59 -5.68 10.16 5.54
C LEU A 59 -5.54 11.51 4.85
N ALA A 60 -4.36 11.81 4.31
CA ALA A 60 -4.12 13.04 3.55
C ALA A 60 -5.03 13.12 2.31
N ALA A 61 -5.19 12.02 1.57
CA ALA A 61 -6.08 11.94 0.42
C ALA A 61 -7.55 12.17 0.81
N ILE A 62 -8.02 11.53 1.90
CA ILE A 62 -9.39 11.72 2.41
C ILE A 62 -9.63 13.18 2.80
N LEU A 63 -8.69 13.81 3.49
CA LEU A 63 -8.82 15.22 3.88
C LEU A 63 -8.80 16.16 2.68
N LYS A 64 -7.94 15.90 1.71
CA LYS A 64 -7.83 16.72 0.48
C LYS A 64 -9.06 16.60 -0.39
N PHE A 65 -9.59 15.40 -0.57
CA PHE A 65 -10.71 15.09 -1.46
C PHE A 65 -12.01 14.81 -0.71
N LYS A 66 -12.19 15.40 0.48
CA LYS A 66 -13.37 15.17 1.34
C LYS A 66 -14.71 15.42 0.64
N GLY A 67 -14.77 16.38 -0.29
CA GLY A 67 -15.96 16.67 -1.10
C GLY A 67 -16.30 15.49 -2.01
N ASP A 68 -15.34 15.02 -2.79
CA ASP A 68 -15.51 13.90 -3.72
C ASP A 68 -15.86 12.62 -2.95
N PHE A 69 -15.19 12.38 -1.81
CA PHE A 69 -15.52 11.28 -0.92
C PHE A 69 -16.96 11.31 -0.42
N SER A 70 -17.44 12.49 0.02
CA SER A 70 -18.82 12.64 0.48
C SER A 70 -19.82 12.40 -0.65
N HIS A 71 -19.53 12.85 -1.87
CA HIS A 71 -20.36 12.59 -3.05
C HIS A 71 -20.39 11.10 -3.42
N ILE A 72 -19.25 10.41 -3.37
CA ILE A 72 -19.17 8.97 -3.61
C ILE A 72 -19.98 8.22 -2.55
N LEU A 73 -19.83 8.53 -1.26
CA LEU A 73 -20.61 7.90 -0.19
C LEU A 73 -22.12 8.15 -0.34
N ALA A 74 -22.50 9.39 -0.64
CA ALA A 74 -23.90 9.73 -0.87
C ALA A 74 -24.49 8.99 -2.07
N SER A 75 -23.69 8.67 -3.08
CA SER A 75 -24.12 7.91 -4.25
C SER A 75 -24.36 6.43 -3.96
N PHE A 76 -23.69 5.85 -2.97
CA PHE A 76 -24.04 4.52 -2.46
C PHE A 76 -25.43 4.47 -1.85
N ALA A 77 -25.85 5.55 -1.15
CA ALA A 77 -27.15 5.63 -0.53
C ALA A 77 -28.29 5.93 -1.52
N ARG A 78 -27.98 6.54 -2.66
CA ARG A 78 -28.94 6.87 -3.71
C ARG A 78 -28.91 5.80 -4.79
N LYS A 79 -29.95 4.96 -4.84
CA LYS A 79 -30.17 3.90 -5.85
C LYS A 79 -30.34 4.41 -7.31
N LYS A 80 -29.78 5.54 -7.69
CA LYS A 80 -29.86 6.09 -9.05
C LYS A 80 -28.62 5.70 -9.86
N GLY A 81 -28.80 4.87 -10.86
CA GLY A 81 -27.84 4.23 -11.71
C GLY A 81 -27.03 5.10 -12.69
N GLU A 82 -26.62 6.31 -12.30
CA GLU A 82 -25.88 7.23 -13.19
C GLU A 82 -24.52 7.69 -12.65
N ASN A 83 -23.97 7.07 -11.62
CA ASN A 83 -22.65 7.44 -11.13
C ASN A 83 -21.56 6.60 -11.81
N SER A 84 -21.14 7.05 -13.00
CA SER A 84 -20.06 6.39 -13.74
C SER A 84 -18.76 6.24 -12.91
N LEU A 85 -18.43 7.22 -12.08
CA LEU A 85 -17.25 7.18 -11.21
C LEU A 85 -17.32 6.05 -10.18
N LEU A 86 -18.46 5.89 -9.49
CA LEU A 86 -18.65 4.78 -8.53
C LEU A 86 -18.57 3.43 -9.22
N SER A 87 -19.21 3.28 -10.38
CA SER A 87 -19.16 2.04 -11.15
C SER A 87 -17.74 1.71 -11.60
N ILE A 88 -16.97 2.71 -12.05
CA ILE A 88 -15.57 2.54 -12.43
C ILE A 88 -14.74 2.07 -11.23
N ILE A 89 -14.88 2.72 -10.07
CA ILE A 89 -14.14 2.35 -8.85
C ILE A 89 -14.48 0.91 -8.44
N LEU A 90 -15.76 0.54 -8.42
CA LEU A 90 -16.19 -0.81 -8.03
C LEU A 90 -15.67 -1.88 -9.00
N ILE A 91 -15.76 -1.64 -10.31
CA ILE A 91 -15.27 -2.55 -11.33
C ILE A 91 -13.74 -2.67 -11.23
N ALA A 92 -13.02 -1.55 -11.14
CA ALA A 92 -11.57 -1.55 -11.00
C ALA A 92 -11.12 -2.30 -9.73
N THR A 93 -11.77 -2.07 -8.60
CA THR A 93 -11.48 -2.76 -7.33
C THR A 93 -11.75 -4.27 -7.44
N LEU A 94 -12.85 -4.66 -8.09
CA LEU A 94 -13.17 -6.06 -8.33
C LEU A 94 -12.10 -6.75 -9.17
N PHE A 95 -11.73 -6.17 -10.30
CA PHE A 95 -10.69 -6.74 -11.18
C PHE A 95 -9.32 -6.78 -10.49
N THR A 96 -8.96 -5.73 -9.74
CA THR A 96 -7.72 -5.73 -8.94
C THR A 96 -7.74 -6.84 -7.90
N GLY A 97 -8.84 -7.02 -7.17
CA GLY A 97 -8.98 -8.12 -6.21
C GLY A 97 -8.91 -9.50 -6.85
N LEU A 98 -9.58 -9.69 -7.99
CA LEU A 98 -9.56 -10.96 -8.73
C LEU A 98 -8.16 -11.33 -9.25
N THR A 99 -7.31 -10.36 -9.53
CA THR A 99 -5.93 -10.60 -9.98
C THR A 99 -4.95 -10.67 -8.81
N ALA A 100 -5.06 -9.77 -7.84
CA ALA A 100 -4.13 -9.66 -6.71
C ALA A 100 -4.25 -10.85 -5.75
N VAL A 101 -5.46 -11.33 -5.45
CA VAL A 101 -5.65 -12.44 -4.50
C VAL A 101 -5.03 -13.74 -4.99
N PRO A 102 -5.28 -14.24 -6.22
CA PRO A 102 -4.61 -15.43 -6.73
C PRO A 102 -3.09 -15.28 -6.80
N LEU A 103 -2.61 -14.11 -7.24
CA LEU A 103 -1.18 -13.83 -7.31
C LEU A 103 -0.53 -13.86 -5.91
N TYR A 104 -1.15 -13.23 -4.91
CA TYR A 104 -0.70 -13.28 -3.53
C TYR A 104 -0.63 -14.72 -3.00
N ILE A 105 -1.67 -15.52 -3.25
CA ILE A 105 -1.71 -16.94 -2.86
C ILE A 105 -0.59 -17.70 -3.55
N ALA A 106 -0.41 -17.52 -4.86
CA ALA A 106 0.64 -18.20 -5.63
C ALA A 106 2.04 -17.87 -5.12
N ILE A 107 2.33 -16.61 -4.80
CA ILE A 107 3.61 -16.19 -4.24
C ILE A 107 3.81 -16.79 -2.85
N LYS A 108 2.80 -16.72 -1.98
CA LYS A 108 2.88 -17.19 -0.60
C LYS A 108 3.13 -18.72 -0.53
N TYR A 109 2.39 -19.49 -1.29
CA TYR A 109 2.52 -20.96 -1.28
C TYR A 109 3.64 -21.45 -2.21
N GLY A 110 3.92 -20.76 -3.31
CA GLY A 110 5.02 -21.07 -4.20
C GLY A 110 6.39 -20.91 -3.52
N SER A 111 6.57 -19.86 -2.71
CA SER A 111 7.80 -19.67 -1.93
C SER A 111 8.02 -20.75 -0.88
N VAL A 112 6.94 -21.23 -0.25
CA VAL A 112 7.00 -22.35 0.72
C VAL A 112 7.39 -23.65 0.02
N ALA A 113 6.82 -23.94 -1.16
CA ALA A 113 7.14 -25.14 -1.93
C ALA A 113 8.61 -25.16 -2.39
N VAL A 114 9.14 -24.03 -2.85
CA VAL A 114 10.56 -23.90 -3.22
C VAL A 114 11.47 -24.08 -2.02
N SER A 115 11.15 -23.48 -0.87
CA SER A 115 11.95 -23.66 0.36
C SER A 115 11.97 -25.11 0.83
N LEU A 116 10.84 -25.82 0.77
CA LEU A 116 10.76 -27.23 1.14
C LEU A 116 11.55 -28.12 0.16
N SER A 117 11.55 -27.82 -1.13
CA SER A 117 12.31 -28.58 -2.12
C SER A 117 13.83 -28.43 -1.95
N LEU A 118 14.29 -27.27 -1.47
CA LEU A 118 15.72 -27.03 -1.19
C LEU A 118 16.22 -27.70 0.09
N ILE A 119 15.33 -28.04 1.02
CA ILE A 119 15.68 -28.75 2.25
C ILE A 119 15.81 -30.27 2.01
N HIS A 120 15.21 -30.79 0.93
CA HIS A 120 15.23 -32.20 0.59
C HIS A 120 16.35 -32.60 -0.38
N ILE A 121 17.26 -31.70 -0.76
CA ILE A 121 18.51 -31.99 -1.47
C ILE A 121 19.67 -31.93 -0.50
#